data_8026d7624bd15f9573b9fa69a1019529
#
_entry.id   8026d7624bd15f9573b9fa69a1019529
#
_cell.length_a   1.000
_cell.length_b   1.000
_cell.length_c   1.000
_cell.angle_alpha   90.00
_cell.angle_beta   90.00
_cell.angle_gamma   90.00
#
_symmetry.space_group_name_H-M   'P 1'
#
loop_
_entity.id
_entity.type
_entity.pdbx_description
1 polymer ?
#
loop_
_entity_poly.entity_id
_entity_poly.type
_entity_poly.pdbx_seq_one_letter_code
_entity_poly.pdbx_strand_id
1 'polypeptide(L)' 'MAFVMCDDHNLSVEADGMDVATAKQVMLGAPKPNPTAIEKELADFGAAHRDCNLRIVPD' A
#
# COMPACT_ATOMS: atom_id res chain seq x y z
N MET A 1 0.14 -2.12 -12.81
CA MET A 1 0.11 -2.60 -11.42
C MET A 1 1.28 -2.07 -10.63
N ALA A 2 1.10 -1.88 -9.34
CA ALA A 2 2.19 -1.49 -8.47
C ALA A 2 2.27 -2.47 -7.30
N PHE A 3 3.43 -2.53 -6.65
CA PHE A 3 3.62 -3.35 -5.45
C PHE A 3 4.13 -2.46 -4.34
N VAL A 4 3.60 -2.66 -3.13
CA VAL A 4 4.12 -2.02 -1.93
C VAL A 4 4.97 -3.05 -1.19
N MET A 5 6.21 -2.70 -0.91
CA MET A 5 7.15 -3.61 -0.28
C MET A 5 7.65 -3.02 1.04
N CYS A 6 7.77 -3.87 2.04
CA CYS A 6 8.41 -3.52 3.30
C CYS A 6 9.82 -4.11 3.32
N ASP A 7 10.83 -3.26 3.26
CA ASP A 7 12.21 -3.72 3.24
C ASP A 7 12.64 -4.35 4.58
N ASP A 8 12.05 -3.89 5.67
CA ASP A 8 12.42 -4.39 6.99
C ASP A 8 11.91 -5.80 7.27
N HIS A 9 10.75 -6.14 6.72
CA HIS A 9 10.12 -7.44 6.95
C HIS A 9 10.12 -8.35 5.74
N ASN A 10 10.61 -7.86 4.62
CA ASN A 10 10.67 -8.60 3.36
C ASN A 10 9.27 -9.11 2.94
N LEU A 11 8.28 -8.26 3.12
CA LEU A 11 6.90 -8.54 2.75
C LEU A 11 6.47 -7.63 1.62
N SER A 12 5.47 -8.05 0.85
CA SER A 12 4.95 -7.23 -0.23
C SER A 12 3.44 -7.43 -0.37
N VAL A 13 2.78 -6.38 -0.87
CA VAL A 13 1.35 -6.40 -1.16
C VAL A 13 1.16 -5.86 -2.57
N GLU A 14 0.34 -6.53 -3.35
CA GLU A 14 0.04 -6.11 -4.71
C GLU A 14 -1.06 -5.06 -4.71
N ALA A 15 -0.81 -3.95 -5.41
CA ALA A 15 -1.79 -2.88 -5.60
C ALA A 15 -2.38 -2.99 -7.00
N ASP A 16 -3.25 -3.96 -7.20
CA ASP A 16 -3.82 -4.27 -8.49
C ASP A 16 -4.71 -3.14 -9.00
N GLY A 17 -4.48 -2.73 -10.24
CA GLY A 17 -5.27 -1.68 -10.85
C GLY A 17 -4.92 -0.27 -10.42
N MET A 18 -3.86 -0.11 -9.64
CA MET A 18 -3.42 1.20 -9.17
C MET A 18 -2.03 1.53 -9.68
N ASP A 19 -1.78 2.84 -9.91
CA ASP A 19 -0.43 3.30 -10.18
C ASP A 19 0.27 3.63 -8.85
N VAL A 20 1.54 4.03 -8.94
CA VAL A 20 2.35 4.34 -7.76
C VAL A 20 1.73 5.47 -6.93
N ALA A 21 1.27 6.52 -7.60
CA ALA A 21 0.71 7.68 -6.91
C ALA A 21 -0.58 7.33 -6.17
N THR A 22 -1.45 6.56 -6.80
CA THR A 22 -2.71 6.14 -6.19
C THR A 22 -2.47 5.20 -5.01
N ALA A 23 -1.56 4.24 -5.17
CA ALA A 23 -1.23 3.31 -4.09
C ALA A 23 -0.67 4.06 -2.88
N LYS A 24 0.18 5.05 -3.12
CA LYS A 24 0.75 5.87 -2.05
C LYS A 24 -0.34 6.64 -1.31
N GLN A 25 -1.28 7.23 -2.05
CA GLN A 25 -2.38 7.97 -1.45
C GLN A 25 -3.27 7.07 -0.60
N VAL A 26 -3.59 5.89 -1.09
CA VAL A 26 -4.42 4.93 -0.35
C VAL A 26 -3.72 4.49 0.93
N MET A 27 -2.43 4.22 0.84
CA MET A 27 -1.66 3.73 1.98
C MET A 27 -1.43 4.80 3.05
N LEU A 28 -1.18 6.04 2.65
CA LEU A 28 -0.81 7.13 3.57
C LEU A 28 -1.93 8.13 3.81
N GLY A 29 -2.98 8.10 2.99
CA GLY A 29 -4.07 9.06 3.10
C GLY A 29 -5.12 8.65 4.11
N ALA A 30 -6.17 9.50 4.23
CA ALA A 30 -7.29 9.20 5.10
C ALA A 30 -8.08 8.01 4.54
N PRO A 31 -8.65 7.16 5.41
CA PRO A 31 -9.44 6.03 4.95
C PRO A 31 -10.68 6.47 4.20
N LYS A 32 -11.02 5.73 3.15
CA LYS A 32 -12.21 5.99 2.36
C LYS A 32 -13.44 5.37 3.05
N PRO A 33 -14.64 5.94 2.85
CA PRO A 33 -15.84 5.38 3.45
C PRO A 33 -16.18 3.96 2.96
N ASN A 34 -15.87 3.67 1.69
CA ASN A 34 -16.14 2.34 1.12
C ASN A 34 -14.92 1.83 0.36
N PRO A 35 -13.86 1.45 1.08
CA PRO A 35 -12.65 0.97 0.40
C PRO A 35 -12.88 -0.40 -0.24
N THR A 36 -12.22 -0.63 -1.37
CA THR A 36 -12.19 -1.96 -1.96
C THR A 36 -11.32 -2.87 -1.10
N ALA A 37 -11.36 -4.18 -1.37
CA ALA A 37 -10.53 -5.13 -0.64
C ALA A 37 -9.05 -4.78 -0.75
N ILE A 38 -8.61 -4.40 -1.95
CA ILE A 38 -7.21 -4.03 -2.19
C ILE A 38 -6.85 -2.74 -1.45
N GLU A 39 -7.73 -1.74 -1.48
CA GLU A 39 -7.49 -0.49 -0.78
C GLU A 39 -7.38 -0.71 0.74
N LYS A 40 -8.25 -1.55 1.29
CA LYS A 40 -8.23 -1.88 2.70
C LYS A 40 -6.94 -2.61 3.06
N GLU A 41 -6.51 -3.55 2.22
CA GLU A 41 -5.27 -4.29 2.44
C GLU A 41 -4.06 -3.36 2.45
N LEU A 42 -4.01 -2.42 1.50
CA LEU A 42 -2.93 -1.44 1.45
C LEU A 42 -2.92 -0.54 2.68
N ALA A 43 -4.09 -0.07 3.11
CA ALA A 43 -4.19 0.78 4.29
C ALA A 43 -3.74 0.03 5.54
N ASP A 44 -4.16 -1.22 5.68
CA ASP A 44 -3.77 -2.06 6.82
C ASP A 44 -2.26 -2.33 6.80
N PHE A 45 -1.72 -2.60 5.63
CA PHE A 45 -0.29 -2.84 5.47
C PHE A 45 0.52 -1.60 5.86
N GLY A 46 0.10 -0.43 5.39
CA GLY A 46 0.75 0.83 5.74
C GLY A 46 0.69 1.12 7.23
N ALA A 47 -0.44 0.85 7.86
CA ALA A 47 -0.59 1.07 9.29
C ALA A 47 0.28 0.09 10.11
N ALA A 48 0.33 -1.17 9.68
CA ALA A 48 1.12 -2.19 10.38
C ALA A 48 2.63 -1.95 10.25
N HIS A 49 3.05 -1.31 9.15
CA HIS A 49 4.47 -1.08 8.86
C HIS A 49 4.83 0.40 8.86
N ARG A 50 4.16 1.18 9.71
CA ARG A 50 4.33 2.64 9.72
C ARG A 50 5.78 3.05 9.96
N ASP A 51 6.48 2.34 10.82
CA ASP A 51 7.87 2.67 11.17
C ASP A 51 8.88 1.92 10.31
N CYS A 52 8.43 1.23 9.29
CA CYS A 52 9.30 0.49 8.39
C CYS A 52 9.59 1.30 7.13
N ASN A 53 10.62 0.90 6.43
CA ASN A 53 10.96 1.49 5.13
C ASN A 53 10.09 0.88 4.06
N LEU A 54 8.98 1.54 3.76
CA LEU A 54 8.05 1.09 2.73
C LEU A 54 8.47 1.66 1.38
N ARG A 55 8.33 0.84 0.34
CA ARG A 55 8.69 1.21 -1.01
C ARG A 55 7.58 0.78 -1.95
N ILE A 56 7.22 1.65 -2.89
CA ILE A 56 6.23 1.33 -3.90
C ILE A 56 6.97 1.15 -5.22
N VAL A 57 6.84 -0.03 -5.79
CA VAL A 57 7.52 -0.40 -7.02
C VAL A 57 6.52 -0.43 -8.15
N PRO A 58 6.73 0.32 -9.24
CA PRO A 58 5.85 0.24 -10.41
C PRO A 58 6.06 -1.08 -11.13
N ASP A 59 5.02 -1.51 -11.79
CA ASP A 59 5.08 -2.74 -12.57
C ASP A 59 5.99 -2.59 -13.79
#